data_f3f8fb09732fa695cfa5fe2aba8fe406
#
_entry.id   f3f8fb09732fa695cfa5fe2aba8fe406
#
_cell.length_a   1.000
_cell.length_b   1.000
_cell.length_c   1.000
_cell.angle_alpha   90.00
_cell.angle_beta   90.00
_cell.angle_gamma   90.00
#
_symmetry.space_group_name_H-M   'P 1'
#
loop_
_entity.id
_entity.type
_entity.pdbx_description
1 polymer ?
#
loop_
_entity_poly.entity_id
_entity_poly.type
_entity_poly.pdbx_seq_one_letter_code
_entity_poly.pdbx_strand_id
1 'polypeptide(L)'
;MTQKLETKIKDSRSLRMLFTVAFAAAYIVSEPTLSSTYFLYFTYRMQTLVLYANYAVLAVAYLLTVLQLISMVRAKEKPDTGLLLPYIAVYIGYLAATLVNPETGSMARWSDSFFYSMIPLLIAFLFCSTDDGKRYFLTVVSTIYLVLAILNIIFYFFPQLYIGEAKDWREEFFLGFENKAGWSLMMGAFFTLMDWKQNGRLWKTVLYFAVLLVNIRIIWCITALIGTILLFGYFLLPFARRWVQKWDFLVFVGIILVLFCCLMFFQKYTVSSEPVALIIEEVFKKKRSLSGRLPLWQLGVAIVMKKPWFGVGAQLNPGFILMADEYDVWSWYHAHNELLQTWYEGGLLMVVLAVLMLVYTAWRFRYCKDEKLAGLCKMMLFVFLFMQLSDNMPYYLWYMTAYVAHTGVLLCGRPELAPKQKEAEEHLAEKDRDLLAEQKDE
;
A
#
# COMPACT_ATOMS: atom_id res chain seq x y z
N MET A 1 15.70 20.70 22.79
CA MET A 1 16.75 20.44 21.80
C MET A 1 16.16 20.37 20.38
N THR A 2 15.04 19.75 20.17
CA THR A 2 14.31 19.63 18.90
C THR A 2 13.92 20.96 18.27
N GLN A 3 13.29 21.89 18.99
CA GLN A 3 12.90 23.20 18.45
C GLN A 3 14.07 24.06 17.93
N LYS A 4 15.23 24.04 18.62
CA LYS A 4 16.43 24.74 18.12
C LYS A 4 17.00 24.12 16.86
N LEU A 5 16.88 22.80 16.69
CA LEU A 5 17.30 22.09 15.48
C LEU A 5 16.36 22.39 14.31
N GLU A 6 15.05 22.37 14.56
CA GLU A 6 14.03 22.74 13.58
C GLU A 6 14.18 24.17 13.08
N THR A 7 14.46 25.13 13.98
CA THR A 7 14.70 26.52 13.60
C THR A 7 15.96 26.66 12.76
N LYS A 8 17.06 25.99 13.14
CA LYS A 8 18.31 26.00 12.34
C LYS A 8 18.13 25.33 10.97
N ILE A 9 17.33 24.27 10.86
CA ILE A 9 17.04 23.62 9.57
C ILE A 9 16.13 24.52 8.72
N LYS A 10 15.18 25.24 9.32
CA LYS A 10 14.33 26.22 8.60
C LYS A 10 15.14 27.41 8.06
N ASP A 11 16.17 27.82 8.74
CA ASP A 11 16.96 29.02 8.38
C ASP A 11 18.10 28.73 7.38
N SER A 12 18.55 27.49 7.25
CA SER A 12 19.64 27.12 6.32
C SER A 12 19.12 26.35 5.10
N ARG A 13 19.21 26.98 3.91
CA ARG A 13 18.87 26.36 2.62
C ARG A 13 19.64 25.05 2.37
N SER A 14 20.94 25.05 2.72
CA SER A 14 21.82 23.88 2.54
C SER A 14 21.43 22.72 3.44
N LEU A 15 21.07 22.97 4.71
CA LEU A 15 20.60 21.95 5.64
C LEU A 15 19.25 21.37 5.21
N ARG A 16 18.34 22.20 4.71
CA ARG A 16 17.04 21.70 4.16
C ARG A 16 17.26 20.81 2.95
N MET A 17 18.16 21.20 2.05
CA MET A 17 18.48 20.40 0.88
C MET A 17 19.10 19.06 1.28
N LEU A 18 20.08 19.06 2.19
CA LEU A 18 20.71 17.84 2.69
C LEU A 18 19.69 16.91 3.35
N PHE A 19 18.81 17.44 4.22
CA PHE A 19 17.75 16.68 4.86
C PHE A 19 16.80 16.08 3.82
N THR A 20 16.41 16.85 2.79
CA THR A 20 15.52 16.38 1.73
C THR A 20 16.15 15.25 0.92
N VAL A 21 17.44 15.35 0.58
CA VAL A 21 18.17 14.30 -0.14
C VAL A 21 18.31 13.04 0.73
N ALA A 22 18.67 13.20 2.00
CA ALA A 22 18.77 12.09 2.94
C ALA A 22 17.42 11.38 3.16
N PHE A 23 16.34 12.14 3.31
CA PHE A 23 14.99 11.61 3.43
C PHE A 23 14.57 10.88 2.15
N ALA A 24 14.80 11.46 0.97
CA ALA A 24 14.48 10.83 -0.31
C ALA A 24 15.25 9.52 -0.50
N ALA A 25 16.54 9.49 -0.19
CA ALA A 25 17.34 8.27 -0.24
C ALA A 25 16.83 7.20 0.73
N ALA A 26 16.54 7.59 1.99
CA ALA A 26 15.99 6.69 3.00
C ALA A 26 14.63 6.12 2.56
N TYR A 27 13.74 6.95 2.00
CA TYR A 27 12.44 6.54 1.50
C TYR A 27 12.57 5.54 0.32
N ILE A 28 13.41 5.86 -0.67
CA ILE A 28 13.63 5.00 -1.84
C ILE A 28 14.15 3.63 -1.42
N VAL A 29 15.09 3.58 -0.47
CA VAL A 29 15.69 2.33 0.01
C VAL A 29 14.68 1.49 0.80
N SER A 30 13.79 2.13 1.55
CA SER A 30 12.87 1.45 2.49
C SER A 30 11.49 1.14 1.92
N GLU A 31 11.10 1.76 0.81
CA GLU A 31 9.78 1.54 0.22
C GLU A 31 9.78 0.24 -0.60
N PRO A 32 8.92 -0.76 -0.24
CA PRO A 32 8.98 -2.10 -0.84
C PRO A 32 8.81 -2.15 -2.35
N THR A 33 8.01 -1.25 -2.96
CA THR A 33 7.83 -1.23 -4.42
C THR A 33 9.04 -0.67 -5.15
N LEU A 34 9.84 0.14 -4.47
CA LEU A 34 11.02 0.79 -5.04
C LEU A 34 12.30 -0.01 -4.74
N SER A 35 12.50 -0.40 -3.49
CA SER A 35 13.74 -1.03 -3.02
C SER A 35 14.12 -2.31 -3.78
N SER A 36 13.16 -3.16 -4.09
CA SER A 36 13.41 -4.42 -4.80
C SER A 36 13.77 -4.24 -6.29
N THR A 37 13.58 -3.05 -6.86
CA THR A 37 13.92 -2.75 -8.26
C THR A 37 15.41 -2.50 -8.43
N TYR A 38 16.04 -1.84 -7.47
CA TYR A 38 17.45 -1.43 -7.58
C TYR A 38 18.43 -2.58 -7.39
N PHE A 39 18.01 -3.68 -6.74
CA PHE A 39 18.87 -4.84 -6.55
C PHE A 39 19.34 -5.45 -7.87
N LEU A 40 18.56 -5.33 -8.94
CA LEU A 40 18.90 -5.87 -10.27
C LEU A 40 20.03 -5.09 -10.96
N TYR A 41 20.20 -3.80 -10.60
CA TYR A 41 21.14 -2.90 -11.25
C TYR A 41 22.44 -2.67 -10.45
N PHE A 42 22.52 -3.22 -9.24
CA PHE A 42 23.68 -2.98 -8.38
C PHE A 42 24.60 -4.21 -8.31
N THR A 43 25.90 -3.93 -8.22
CA THR A 43 26.87 -4.98 -7.87
C THR A 43 26.55 -5.56 -6.49
N TYR A 44 27.00 -6.77 -6.21
CA TYR A 44 26.80 -7.44 -4.92
C TYR A 44 27.18 -6.55 -3.71
N ARG A 45 28.28 -5.81 -3.81
CA ARG A 45 28.69 -4.88 -2.75
C ARG A 45 27.70 -3.73 -2.54
N MET A 46 27.15 -3.18 -3.63
CA MET A 46 26.13 -2.14 -3.56
C MET A 46 24.82 -2.69 -3.00
N GLN A 47 24.43 -3.90 -3.38
CA GLN A 47 23.25 -4.57 -2.79
C GLN A 47 23.41 -4.74 -1.27
N THR A 48 24.60 -5.14 -0.80
CA THR A 48 24.90 -5.27 0.62
C THR A 48 24.82 -3.91 1.34
N LEU A 49 25.36 -2.84 0.75
CA LEU A 49 25.24 -1.48 1.31
C LEU A 49 23.78 -1.01 1.40
N VAL A 50 22.97 -1.27 0.36
CA VAL A 50 21.53 -0.95 0.36
C VAL A 50 20.81 -1.73 1.47
N LEU A 51 21.15 -2.99 1.68
CA LEU A 51 20.58 -3.81 2.76
C LEU A 51 20.90 -3.22 4.14
N TYR A 52 22.15 -2.84 4.41
CA TYR A 52 22.52 -2.19 5.68
C TYR A 52 21.88 -0.82 5.84
N ALA A 53 21.78 -0.03 4.76
CA ALA A 53 21.04 1.23 4.79
C ALA A 53 19.56 1.02 5.13
N ASN A 54 18.96 -0.04 4.62
CA ASN A 54 17.58 -0.42 4.91
C ASN A 54 17.39 -0.78 6.39
N TYR A 55 18.29 -1.56 6.98
CA TYR A 55 18.27 -1.85 8.42
C TYR A 55 18.45 -0.58 9.27
N ALA A 56 19.30 0.34 8.86
CA ALA A 56 19.47 1.62 9.54
C ALA A 56 18.20 2.48 9.49
N VAL A 57 17.56 2.57 8.32
CA VAL A 57 16.27 3.27 8.16
C VAL A 57 15.18 2.61 9.01
N LEU A 58 15.13 1.29 9.04
CA LEU A 58 14.23 0.51 9.89
C LEU A 58 14.39 0.92 11.36
N ALA A 59 15.61 0.82 11.89
CA ALA A 59 15.90 1.13 13.29
C ALA A 59 15.53 2.59 13.64
N VAL A 60 15.88 3.54 12.77
CA VAL A 60 15.58 4.97 12.97
C VAL A 60 14.07 5.22 12.91
N ALA A 61 13.34 4.66 11.96
CA ALA A 61 11.90 4.84 11.84
C ALA A 61 11.16 4.32 13.08
N TYR A 62 11.51 3.14 13.57
CA TYR A 62 10.92 2.58 14.79
C TYR A 62 11.27 3.41 16.02
N LEU A 63 12.54 3.79 16.19
CA LEU A 63 12.97 4.63 17.32
C LEU A 63 12.24 5.96 17.35
N LEU A 64 12.17 6.67 16.23
CA LEU A 64 11.49 7.96 16.14
C LEU A 64 9.98 7.81 16.41
N THR A 65 9.35 6.74 15.94
CA THR A 65 7.94 6.46 16.22
C THR A 65 7.68 6.26 17.70
N VAL A 66 8.53 5.44 18.37
CA VAL A 66 8.43 5.24 19.83
C VAL A 66 8.61 6.55 20.59
N LEU A 67 9.63 7.35 20.24
CA LEU A 67 9.86 8.66 20.86
C LEU A 67 8.69 9.61 20.67
N GLN A 68 8.10 9.64 19.48
CA GLN A 68 6.92 10.45 19.20
C GLN A 68 5.71 10.00 20.01
N LEU A 69 5.43 8.69 20.08
CA LEU A 69 4.33 8.15 20.89
C LEU A 69 4.52 8.50 22.38
N ILE A 70 5.73 8.36 22.93
CA ILE A 70 6.05 8.75 24.30
C ILE A 70 5.81 10.27 24.50
N SER A 71 6.23 11.09 23.55
CA SER A 71 6.01 12.55 23.60
C SER A 71 4.52 12.89 23.64
N MET A 72 3.70 12.26 22.80
CA MET A 72 2.25 12.47 22.74
C MET A 72 1.56 12.01 24.03
N VAL A 73 1.94 10.85 24.56
CA VAL A 73 1.42 10.37 25.85
C VAL A 73 1.75 11.35 26.99
N ARG A 74 3.00 11.87 27.05
CA ARG A 74 3.40 12.88 28.04
C ARG A 74 2.63 14.20 27.89
N ALA A 75 2.33 14.59 26.65
CA ALA A 75 1.50 15.77 26.37
C ALA A 75 0.00 15.52 26.59
N LYS A 76 -0.40 14.31 27.03
CA LYS A 76 -1.80 13.86 27.13
C LYS A 76 -2.58 13.97 25.81
N GLU A 77 -1.87 13.97 24.70
CA GLU A 77 -2.47 13.93 23.37
C GLU A 77 -2.80 12.48 22.99
N LYS A 78 -4.00 12.26 22.45
CA LYS A 78 -4.33 10.94 21.88
C LYS A 78 -3.71 10.83 20.48
N PRO A 79 -2.74 9.93 20.21
CA PRO A 79 -2.12 9.82 18.88
C PRO A 79 -3.12 9.34 17.83
N ASP A 80 -3.14 9.95 16.64
CA ASP A 80 -3.83 9.38 15.50
C ASP A 80 -2.90 8.38 14.81
N THR A 81 -3.02 7.12 15.20
CA THR A 81 -2.19 6.03 14.66
C THR A 81 -2.60 5.58 13.25
N GLY A 82 -3.61 6.24 12.65
CA GLY A 82 -4.12 5.85 11.32
C GLY A 82 -4.50 4.36 11.28
N LEU A 83 -3.88 3.60 10.39
CA LEU A 83 -4.08 2.17 10.25
C LEU A 83 -2.96 1.31 10.86
N LEU A 84 -2.03 1.86 11.64
CA LEU A 84 -0.95 1.06 12.22
C LEU A 84 -1.48 -0.14 13.01
N LEU A 85 -2.44 0.08 13.91
CA LEU A 85 -3.01 -1.00 14.73
C LEU A 85 -3.79 -2.04 13.91
N PRO A 86 -4.72 -1.67 13.00
CA PRO A 86 -5.36 -2.64 12.11
C PRO A 86 -4.39 -3.44 11.24
N TYR A 87 -3.33 -2.81 10.74
CA TYR A 87 -2.33 -3.49 9.94
C TYR A 87 -1.48 -4.45 10.77
N ILE A 88 -1.07 -4.06 11.98
CA ILE A 88 -0.43 -4.95 12.94
C ILE A 88 -1.33 -6.16 13.24
N ALA A 89 -2.65 -5.96 13.41
CA ALA A 89 -3.58 -7.06 13.64
C ALA A 89 -3.59 -8.08 12.47
N VAL A 90 -3.52 -7.62 11.21
CA VAL A 90 -3.38 -8.51 10.04
C VAL A 90 -2.11 -9.35 10.16
N TYR A 91 -0.98 -8.74 10.54
CA TYR A 91 0.29 -9.45 10.71
C TYR A 91 0.35 -10.34 11.94
N ILE A 92 -0.43 -10.06 13.00
CA ILE A 92 -0.64 -10.98 14.12
C ILE A 92 -1.37 -12.25 13.65
N GLY A 93 -2.38 -12.10 12.79
CA GLY A 93 -3.05 -13.23 12.14
C GLY A 93 -2.07 -14.07 11.29
N TYR A 94 -1.19 -13.40 10.54
CA TYR A 94 -0.14 -14.05 9.76
C TYR A 94 0.90 -14.75 10.65
N LEU A 95 1.27 -14.15 11.79
CA LEU A 95 2.11 -14.78 12.80
C LEU A 95 1.47 -16.05 13.36
N ALA A 96 0.20 -15.98 13.75
CA ALA A 96 -0.53 -17.12 14.27
C ALA A 96 -0.57 -18.26 13.24
N ALA A 97 -0.82 -17.97 11.96
CA ALA A 97 -0.75 -18.94 10.89
C ALA A 97 0.64 -19.58 10.75
N THR A 98 1.70 -18.77 10.87
CA THR A 98 3.08 -19.24 10.77
C THR A 98 3.46 -20.16 11.94
N LEU A 99 3.03 -19.81 13.16
CA LEU A 99 3.31 -20.61 14.37
C LEU A 99 2.55 -21.93 14.39
N VAL A 100 1.32 -21.96 13.85
CA VAL A 100 0.49 -23.18 13.75
C VAL A 100 1.04 -24.15 12.69
N ASN A 101 1.83 -23.65 11.73
CA ASN A 101 2.40 -24.46 10.65
C ASN A 101 3.95 -24.45 10.70
N PRO A 102 4.60 -25.01 11.74
CA PRO A 102 6.05 -24.93 11.90
C PRO A 102 6.84 -25.64 10.80
N GLU A 103 6.23 -26.58 10.08
CA GLU A 103 6.87 -27.35 8.99
C GLU A 103 6.99 -26.52 7.71
N THR A 104 6.04 -25.61 7.45
CA THR A 104 5.97 -24.80 6.23
C THR A 104 6.20 -23.32 6.48
N GLY A 105 5.87 -22.84 7.68
CA GLY A 105 6.00 -21.45 8.08
C GLY A 105 7.43 -21.06 8.49
N SER A 106 7.86 -19.88 8.05
CA SER A 106 9.16 -19.28 8.38
C SER A 106 8.99 -17.99 9.17
N MET A 107 9.52 -17.99 10.40
CA MET A 107 9.56 -16.79 11.24
C MET A 107 10.45 -15.69 10.65
N ALA A 108 11.55 -16.06 9.99
CA ALA A 108 12.40 -15.09 9.32
C ALA A 108 11.62 -14.37 8.22
N ARG A 109 10.86 -15.12 7.43
CA ARG A 109 10.02 -14.57 6.37
C ARG A 109 8.92 -13.67 6.90
N TRP A 110 8.20 -14.12 7.94
CA TRP A 110 7.19 -13.31 8.60
C TRP A 110 7.78 -11.99 9.13
N SER A 111 8.92 -12.06 9.83
CA SER A 111 9.55 -10.88 10.42
C SER A 111 10.01 -9.88 9.35
N ASP A 112 10.66 -10.35 8.28
CA ASP A 112 11.05 -9.49 7.17
C ASP A 112 9.84 -8.80 6.53
N SER A 113 8.79 -9.58 6.25
CA SER A 113 7.54 -9.05 5.69
C SER A 113 6.91 -7.97 6.56
N PHE A 114 6.82 -8.22 7.86
CA PHE A 114 6.25 -7.30 8.84
C PHE A 114 7.08 -6.03 8.98
N PHE A 115 8.36 -6.17 9.33
CA PHE A 115 9.18 -5.02 9.66
C PHE A 115 9.40 -4.09 8.46
N TYR A 116 9.66 -4.64 7.28
CA TYR A 116 9.87 -3.81 6.09
C TYR A 116 8.59 -3.13 5.60
N SER A 117 7.45 -3.82 5.61
CA SER A 117 6.19 -3.22 5.19
C SER A 117 5.69 -2.10 6.14
N MET A 118 6.10 -2.15 7.40
CA MET A 118 5.76 -1.12 8.39
C MET A 118 6.51 0.21 8.17
N ILE A 119 7.71 0.21 7.58
CA ILE A 119 8.55 1.42 7.49
C ILE A 119 7.83 2.58 6.81
N PRO A 120 7.24 2.44 5.61
CA PRO A 120 6.55 3.55 4.96
C PRO A 120 5.33 4.04 5.74
N LEU A 121 4.62 3.13 6.44
CA LEU A 121 3.50 3.52 7.30
C LEU A 121 3.99 4.35 8.51
N LEU A 122 5.09 3.94 9.14
CA LEU A 122 5.71 4.69 10.24
C LEU A 122 6.21 6.06 9.77
N ILE A 123 6.83 6.13 8.60
CA ILE A 123 7.25 7.40 7.98
C ILE A 123 6.03 8.30 7.75
N ALA A 124 4.95 7.78 7.16
CA ALA A 124 3.72 8.54 6.96
C ALA A 124 3.13 9.03 8.30
N PHE A 125 3.10 8.19 9.34
CA PHE A 125 2.67 8.55 10.68
C PHE A 125 3.51 9.71 11.27
N LEU A 126 4.83 9.61 11.20
CA LEU A 126 5.76 10.61 11.72
C LEU A 126 5.54 11.98 11.06
N PHE A 127 5.47 12.02 9.74
CA PHE A 127 5.33 13.27 9.00
C PHE A 127 3.89 13.81 8.98
N CYS A 128 2.88 12.94 8.93
CA CYS A 128 1.48 13.37 8.87
C CYS A 128 0.90 13.81 10.22
N SER A 129 1.67 13.80 11.29
CA SER A 129 1.26 14.31 12.61
C SER A 129 1.11 15.84 12.65
N THR A 130 1.74 16.58 11.74
CA THR A 130 1.66 18.04 11.61
C THR A 130 1.32 18.44 10.19
N ASP A 131 0.70 19.62 10.00
CA ASP A 131 0.32 20.07 8.67
C ASP A 131 1.52 20.41 7.77
N ASP A 132 2.57 20.98 8.35
CA ASP A 132 3.83 21.22 7.63
C ASP A 132 4.50 19.90 7.22
N GLY A 133 4.48 18.92 8.12
CA GLY A 133 4.99 17.57 7.85
C GLY A 133 4.24 16.86 6.73
N LYS A 134 2.88 16.93 6.74
CA LYS A 134 2.04 16.40 5.65
C LYS A 134 2.42 16.99 4.30
N ARG A 135 2.52 18.32 4.24
CA ARG A 135 2.87 19.06 3.02
C ARG A 135 4.26 18.68 2.51
N TYR A 136 5.22 18.61 3.43
CA TYR A 136 6.60 18.23 3.11
C TYR A 136 6.66 16.79 2.59
N PHE A 137 6.10 15.84 3.32
CA PHE A 137 6.06 14.42 2.99
C PHE A 137 5.49 14.19 1.58
N LEU A 138 4.28 14.72 1.33
CA LEU A 138 3.63 14.57 0.04
C LEU A 138 4.43 15.21 -1.10
N THR A 139 5.06 16.36 -0.85
CA THR A 139 5.91 17.02 -1.84
C THR A 139 7.10 16.16 -2.25
N VAL A 140 7.81 15.61 -1.25
CA VAL A 140 9.02 14.82 -1.53
C VAL A 140 8.67 13.49 -2.17
N VAL A 141 7.72 12.75 -1.58
CA VAL A 141 7.34 11.42 -2.06
C VAL A 141 6.77 11.49 -3.49
N SER A 142 5.86 12.44 -3.78
CA SER A 142 5.33 12.59 -5.13
C SER A 142 6.39 13.02 -6.15
N THR A 143 7.43 13.77 -5.70
CA THR A 143 8.57 14.11 -6.57
C THR A 143 9.44 12.89 -6.86
N ILE A 144 9.68 12.04 -5.86
CA ILE A 144 10.41 10.79 -6.05
C ILE A 144 9.72 9.94 -7.13
N TYR A 145 8.41 9.68 -7.00
CA TYR A 145 7.68 8.90 -7.98
C TYR A 145 7.65 9.53 -9.38
N LEU A 146 7.56 10.87 -9.48
CA LEU A 146 7.65 11.57 -10.77
C LEU A 146 9.02 11.37 -11.42
N VAL A 147 10.11 11.55 -10.66
CA VAL A 147 11.47 11.34 -11.17
C VAL A 147 11.67 9.91 -11.62
N LEU A 148 11.24 8.94 -10.80
CA LEU A 148 11.36 7.52 -11.13
C LEU A 148 10.55 7.11 -12.36
N ALA A 149 9.34 7.67 -12.52
CA ALA A 149 8.53 7.45 -13.71
C ALA A 149 9.17 8.04 -14.98
N ILE A 150 9.84 9.20 -14.87
CA ILE A 150 10.62 9.79 -15.98
C ILE A 150 11.85 8.92 -16.27
N LEU A 151 12.58 8.49 -15.24
CA LEU A 151 13.74 7.60 -15.42
C LEU A 151 13.34 6.30 -16.10
N ASN A 152 12.18 5.73 -15.79
CA ASN A 152 11.69 4.53 -16.47
C ASN A 152 11.53 4.72 -17.98
N ILE A 153 11.05 5.89 -18.42
CA ILE A 153 10.98 6.24 -19.85
C ILE A 153 12.38 6.40 -20.45
N ILE A 154 13.28 7.12 -19.74
CA ILE A 154 14.65 7.34 -20.21
C ILE A 154 15.38 6.01 -20.40
N PHE A 155 15.34 5.13 -19.40
CA PHE A 155 16.00 3.82 -19.48
C PHE A 155 15.40 2.91 -20.55
N TYR A 156 14.12 3.02 -20.84
CA TYR A 156 13.49 2.29 -21.95
C TYR A 156 14.07 2.69 -23.32
N PHE A 157 14.23 4.01 -23.55
CA PHE A 157 14.79 4.51 -24.82
C PHE A 157 16.32 4.45 -24.90
N PHE A 158 16.99 4.41 -23.76
CA PHE A 158 18.46 4.38 -23.66
C PHE A 158 18.93 3.19 -22.81
N PRO A 159 18.72 1.94 -23.27
CA PRO A 159 19.06 0.74 -22.48
C PRO A 159 20.56 0.62 -22.17
N GLN A 160 21.44 1.27 -22.92
CA GLN A 160 22.87 1.35 -22.64
C GLN A 160 23.21 2.06 -21.31
N LEU A 161 22.26 2.77 -20.70
CA LEU A 161 22.45 3.36 -19.38
C LEU A 161 22.27 2.36 -18.22
N TYR A 162 21.81 1.15 -18.53
CA TYR A 162 21.79 0.06 -17.54
C TYR A 162 23.19 -0.34 -17.13
N ILE A 163 23.47 -0.33 -15.83
CA ILE A 163 24.79 -0.69 -15.26
C ILE A 163 24.87 -2.18 -14.90
N GLY A 164 23.81 -2.95 -15.08
CA GLY A 164 23.73 -4.36 -14.75
C GLY A 164 23.61 -5.29 -15.96
N GLU A 165 23.97 -6.56 -15.77
CA GLU A 165 23.70 -7.59 -16.76
C GLU A 165 22.18 -7.83 -16.82
N ALA A 166 21.52 -7.35 -17.85
CA ALA A 166 20.13 -7.69 -18.13
C ALA A 166 20.03 -9.22 -18.35
N LYS A 167 19.40 -9.92 -17.44
CA LYS A 167 19.14 -11.37 -17.61
C LYS A 167 17.94 -11.60 -18.51
N ASP A 168 18.21 -12.19 -19.58
CA ASP A 168 17.69 -12.58 -20.87
C ASP A 168 16.24 -13.00 -21.06
N TRP A 169 15.30 -12.94 -20.15
CA TRP A 169 14.05 -13.62 -20.48
C TRP A 169 12.74 -12.95 -20.02
N ARG A 170 12.80 -11.71 -19.53
CA ARG A 170 11.63 -10.82 -19.37
C ARG A 170 12.06 -9.40 -19.65
N GLU A 171 11.23 -8.63 -20.37
CA GLU A 171 11.38 -7.20 -20.50
C GLU A 171 11.30 -6.57 -19.10
N GLU A 172 12.46 -6.26 -18.53
CA GLU A 172 12.57 -5.58 -17.25
C GLU A 172 12.72 -4.08 -17.52
N PHE A 173 11.82 -3.32 -16.94
CA PHE A 173 11.86 -1.87 -16.97
C PHE A 173 12.65 -1.35 -15.78
N PHE A 174 13.03 -0.07 -15.79
CA PHE A 174 13.72 0.55 -14.65
C PHE A 174 12.92 0.39 -13.34
N LEU A 175 11.59 0.41 -13.41
CA LEU A 175 10.70 0.16 -12.25
C LEU A 175 10.42 -1.34 -12.00
N GLY A 176 11.15 -2.23 -12.64
CA GLY A 176 10.97 -3.67 -12.55
C GLY A 176 10.10 -4.24 -13.67
N PHE A 177 9.65 -5.48 -13.52
CA PHE A 177 8.79 -6.10 -14.53
C PHE A 177 7.40 -5.46 -14.60
N GLU A 178 6.65 -5.76 -15.67
CA GLU A 178 5.36 -5.15 -16.07
C GLU A 178 4.44 -4.80 -14.89
N ASN A 179 4.09 -5.77 -14.06
CA ASN A 179 3.12 -5.56 -12.98
C ASN A 179 3.69 -4.69 -11.86
N LYS A 180 4.95 -4.89 -11.49
CA LYS A 180 5.61 -4.12 -10.43
C LYS A 180 5.76 -2.65 -10.81
N ALA A 181 6.16 -2.38 -12.04
CA ALA A 181 6.20 -1.02 -12.58
C ALA A 181 4.80 -0.38 -12.55
N GLY A 182 3.75 -1.14 -12.90
CA GLY A 182 2.35 -0.72 -12.78
C GLY A 182 1.98 -0.30 -11.36
N TRP A 183 2.36 -1.07 -10.33
CA TRP A 183 2.14 -0.73 -8.93
C TRP A 183 2.84 0.56 -8.53
N SER A 184 4.13 0.70 -8.84
CA SER A 184 4.91 1.90 -8.53
C SER A 184 4.31 3.15 -9.19
N LEU A 185 3.86 3.03 -10.45
CA LEU A 185 3.21 4.13 -11.17
C LEU A 185 1.88 4.53 -10.52
N MET A 186 1.08 3.58 -10.07
CA MET A 186 -0.20 3.90 -9.41
C MET A 186 0.01 4.48 -8.01
N MET A 187 1.05 4.05 -7.27
CA MET A 187 1.45 4.71 -6.02
C MET A 187 1.85 6.17 -6.28
N GLY A 188 2.63 6.43 -7.31
CA GLY A 188 2.98 7.79 -7.70
C GLY A 188 1.76 8.64 -8.10
N ALA A 189 0.75 8.06 -8.76
CA ALA A 189 -0.51 8.74 -9.04
C ALA A 189 -1.22 9.14 -7.74
N PHE A 190 -1.31 8.24 -6.76
CA PHE A 190 -1.87 8.53 -5.45
C PHE A 190 -1.16 9.71 -4.77
N PHE A 191 0.16 9.62 -4.58
CA PHE A 191 0.91 10.67 -3.89
C PHE A 191 0.88 12.01 -4.61
N THR A 192 0.88 12.01 -5.94
CA THR A 192 0.81 13.24 -6.72
C THR A 192 -0.57 13.89 -6.62
N LEU A 193 -1.64 13.11 -6.60
CA LEU A 193 -3.00 13.59 -6.37
C LEU A 193 -3.18 14.15 -4.95
N MET A 194 -2.57 13.49 -3.93
CA MET A 194 -2.59 14.01 -2.56
C MET A 194 -1.77 15.30 -2.42
N ASP A 195 -0.59 15.38 -3.09
CA ASP A 195 0.22 16.61 -3.14
C ASP A 195 -0.56 17.77 -3.78
N TRP A 196 -1.28 17.51 -4.87
CA TRP A 196 -2.17 18.54 -5.44
C TRP A 196 -3.23 19.00 -4.45
N LYS A 197 -3.91 18.07 -3.78
CA LYS A 197 -4.98 18.41 -2.82
C LYS A 197 -4.47 19.21 -1.62
N GLN A 198 -3.29 18.87 -1.09
CA GLN A 198 -2.73 19.52 0.09
C GLN A 198 -1.90 20.77 -0.23
N ASN A 199 -1.23 20.80 -1.37
CA ASN A 199 -0.25 21.84 -1.73
C ASN A 199 -0.65 22.66 -2.96
N GLY A 200 -1.77 22.35 -3.63
CA GLY A 200 -2.28 23.09 -4.79
C GLY A 200 -1.46 22.90 -6.08
N ARG A 201 -0.56 21.92 -6.16
CA ARG A 201 0.41 21.75 -7.26
C ARG A 201 -0.20 21.01 -8.47
N LEU A 202 -1.22 21.56 -9.08
CA LEU A 202 -1.90 20.95 -10.22
C LEU A 202 -0.95 20.66 -11.39
N TRP A 203 0.01 21.54 -11.69
CA TRP A 203 0.97 21.35 -12.79
C TRP A 203 1.76 20.04 -12.67
N LYS A 204 2.17 19.69 -11.45
CA LYS A 204 2.89 18.46 -11.17
C LYS A 204 2.02 17.22 -11.42
N THR A 205 0.74 17.30 -11.06
CA THR A 205 -0.24 16.25 -11.31
C THR A 205 -0.45 16.05 -12.81
N VAL A 206 -0.64 17.13 -13.57
CA VAL A 206 -0.78 17.07 -15.03
C VAL A 206 0.46 16.45 -15.67
N LEU A 207 1.67 16.89 -15.25
CA LEU A 207 2.92 16.31 -15.73
C LEU A 207 3.02 14.83 -15.39
N TYR A 208 2.70 14.44 -14.12
CA TYR A 208 2.73 13.05 -13.72
C TYR A 208 1.81 12.17 -14.56
N PHE A 209 0.56 12.61 -14.80
CA PHE A 209 -0.38 11.84 -15.60
C PHE A 209 0.04 11.73 -17.07
N ALA A 210 0.66 12.78 -17.66
CA ALA A 210 1.25 12.68 -18.98
C ALA A 210 2.38 11.62 -19.03
N VAL A 211 3.29 11.63 -18.04
CA VAL A 211 4.36 10.65 -17.90
C VAL A 211 3.79 9.24 -17.64
N LEU A 212 2.73 9.13 -16.83
CA LEU A 212 2.02 7.87 -16.55
C LEU A 212 1.46 7.25 -17.84
N LEU A 213 0.79 8.02 -18.67
CA LEU A 213 0.23 7.52 -19.95
C LEU A 213 1.32 6.98 -20.88
N VAL A 214 2.46 7.68 -20.98
CA VAL A 214 3.62 7.20 -21.75
C VAL A 214 4.14 5.88 -21.16
N ASN A 215 4.30 5.80 -19.84
CA ASN A 215 4.75 4.58 -19.17
C ASN A 215 3.78 3.40 -19.41
N ILE A 216 2.47 3.61 -19.27
CA ILE A 216 1.45 2.56 -19.51
C ILE A 216 1.56 2.05 -20.96
N ARG A 217 1.81 2.94 -21.94
CA ARG A 217 1.99 2.54 -23.34
C ARG A 217 3.27 1.72 -23.55
N ILE A 218 4.34 2.04 -22.84
CA ILE A 218 5.62 1.33 -22.88
C ILE A 218 5.51 -0.05 -22.21
N ILE A 219 5.01 -0.08 -20.97
CA ILE A 219 4.99 -1.27 -20.11
C ILE A 219 3.85 -2.22 -20.48
N TRP A 220 2.75 -1.69 -21.03
CA TRP A 220 1.51 -2.42 -21.34
C TRP A 220 0.92 -3.21 -20.16
N CYS A 221 0.99 -2.64 -18.96
CA CYS A 221 0.38 -3.21 -17.77
C CYS A 221 -1.14 -2.96 -17.77
N ILE A 222 -1.93 -3.99 -18.05
CA ILE A 222 -3.40 -3.88 -18.19
C ILE A 222 -4.07 -3.41 -16.90
N THR A 223 -3.62 -3.86 -15.75
CA THR A 223 -4.20 -3.48 -14.46
C THR A 223 -3.98 -2.00 -14.15
N ALA A 224 -2.78 -1.48 -14.43
CA ALA A 224 -2.49 -0.06 -14.30
C ALA A 224 -3.25 0.78 -15.35
N LEU A 225 -3.44 0.26 -16.57
CA LEU A 225 -4.27 0.88 -17.59
C LEU A 225 -5.72 1.02 -17.12
N ILE A 226 -6.33 -0.06 -16.65
CA ILE A 226 -7.70 -0.02 -16.13
C ILE A 226 -7.80 0.92 -14.92
N GLY A 227 -6.84 0.86 -13.99
CA GLY A 227 -6.77 1.78 -12.86
C GLY A 227 -6.72 3.24 -13.30
N THR A 228 -5.94 3.55 -14.34
CA THR A 228 -5.86 4.90 -14.92
C THR A 228 -7.16 5.32 -15.59
N ILE A 229 -7.82 4.43 -16.32
CA ILE A 229 -9.14 4.69 -16.94
C ILE A 229 -10.18 5.00 -15.86
N LEU A 230 -10.20 4.23 -14.77
CA LEU A 230 -11.09 4.46 -13.63
C LEU A 230 -10.84 5.83 -12.97
N LEU A 231 -9.57 6.24 -12.83
CA LEU A 231 -9.22 7.56 -12.31
C LEU A 231 -9.65 8.68 -13.27
N PHE A 232 -9.42 8.55 -14.58
CA PHE A 232 -9.93 9.52 -15.55
C PHE A 232 -11.46 9.58 -15.52
N GLY A 233 -12.15 8.45 -15.44
CA GLY A 233 -13.61 8.39 -15.26
C GLY A 233 -14.06 9.19 -14.03
N TYR A 234 -13.37 9.02 -12.89
CA TYR A 234 -13.67 9.79 -11.67
C TYR A 234 -13.48 11.30 -11.86
N PHE A 235 -12.45 11.74 -12.60
CA PHE A 235 -12.20 13.17 -12.81
C PHE A 235 -13.07 13.79 -13.89
N LEU A 236 -13.26 13.10 -15.00
CA LEU A 236 -13.95 13.63 -16.18
C LEU A 236 -15.47 13.52 -16.10
N LEU A 237 -15.99 12.51 -15.37
CA LEU A 237 -17.42 12.25 -15.29
C LEU A 237 -17.99 12.75 -13.95
N PRO A 238 -18.71 13.87 -13.91
CA PRO A 238 -19.24 14.44 -12.67
C PRO A 238 -20.16 13.47 -11.91
N PHE A 239 -20.91 12.61 -12.62
CA PHE A 239 -21.75 11.59 -11.98
C PHE A 239 -20.92 10.52 -11.26
N ALA A 240 -19.81 10.04 -11.86
CA ALA A 240 -18.93 9.06 -11.22
C ALA A 240 -18.31 9.63 -9.95
N ARG A 241 -17.83 10.88 -10.00
CA ARG A 241 -17.30 11.58 -8.84
C ARG A 241 -18.32 11.73 -7.72
N ARG A 242 -19.57 12.17 -8.03
CA ARG A 242 -20.66 12.30 -7.06
C ARG A 242 -21.02 10.94 -6.45
N TRP A 243 -21.04 9.91 -7.27
CA TRP A 243 -21.32 8.55 -6.85
C TRP A 243 -20.28 8.04 -5.85
N VAL A 244 -18.96 8.15 -6.15
CA VAL A 244 -17.87 7.77 -5.26
C VAL A 244 -17.88 8.58 -3.95
N GLN A 245 -18.17 9.88 -4.00
CA GLN A 245 -18.26 10.72 -2.80
C GLN A 245 -19.43 10.30 -1.90
N LYS A 246 -20.59 10.03 -2.49
CA LYS A 246 -21.82 9.68 -1.78
C LYS A 246 -21.77 8.28 -1.14
N TRP A 247 -21.23 7.31 -1.88
CA TRP A 247 -21.27 5.92 -1.42
C TRP A 247 -20.22 5.64 -0.35
N ASP A 248 -20.61 4.78 0.59
CA ASP A 248 -19.68 4.28 1.61
C ASP A 248 -18.59 3.42 0.97
N PHE A 249 -17.38 3.47 1.53
CA PHE A 249 -16.28 2.65 1.03
C PHE A 249 -16.57 1.15 1.10
N LEU A 250 -17.40 0.70 2.04
CA LEU A 250 -17.81 -0.71 2.12
C LEU A 250 -18.53 -1.22 0.87
N VAL A 251 -19.21 -0.35 0.12
CA VAL A 251 -19.81 -0.73 -1.16
C VAL A 251 -18.73 -1.14 -2.17
N PHE A 252 -17.62 -0.38 -2.22
CA PHE A 252 -16.49 -0.71 -3.09
C PHE A 252 -15.79 -1.99 -2.66
N VAL A 253 -15.63 -2.21 -1.34
CA VAL A 253 -15.13 -3.48 -0.79
C VAL A 253 -16.06 -4.62 -1.17
N GLY A 254 -17.37 -4.44 -1.05
CA GLY A 254 -18.37 -5.43 -1.48
C GLY A 254 -18.27 -5.78 -2.97
N ILE A 255 -18.10 -4.78 -3.83
CA ILE A 255 -17.90 -5.00 -5.27
C ILE A 255 -16.64 -5.86 -5.51
N ILE A 256 -15.53 -5.56 -4.84
CA ILE A 256 -14.30 -6.33 -4.97
C ILE A 256 -14.47 -7.78 -4.49
N LEU A 257 -15.17 -7.99 -3.38
CA LEU A 257 -15.44 -9.34 -2.88
C LEU A 257 -16.35 -10.14 -3.85
N VAL A 258 -17.36 -9.50 -4.44
CA VAL A 258 -18.19 -10.12 -5.47
C VAL A 258 -17.35 -10.48 -6.71
N LEU A 259 -16.50 -9.56 -7.18
CA LEU A 259 -15.59 -9.83 -8.29
C LEU A 259 -14.62 -10.97 -7.97
N PHE A 260 -14.07 -11.00 -6.75
CA PHE A 260 -13.24 -12.11 -6.29
C PHE A 260 -14.00 -13.44 -6.35
N CYS A 261 -15.22 -13.52 -5.81
CA CYS A 261 -16.04 -14.72 -5.88
C CYS A 261 -16.32 -15.14 -7.33
N CYS A 262 -16.64 -14.18 -8.21
CA CYS A 262 -16.86 -14.45 -9.63
C CYS A 262 -15.60 -15.04 -10.31
N LEU A 263 -14.43 -14.49 -10.00
CA LEU A 263 -13.15 -14.96 -10.55
C LEU A 263 -12.73 -16.32 -10.00
N MET A 264 -13.00 -16.60 -8.72
CA MET A 264 -12.54 -17.85 -8.07
C MET A 264 -13.52 -19.02 -8.29
N PHE A 265 -14.80 -18.79 -8.14
CA PHE A 265 -15.81 -19.87 -8.09
C PHE A 265 -16.67 -19.97 -9.34
N PHE A 266 -16.82 -18.88 -10.10
CA PHE A 266 -17.75 -18.80 -11.23
C PHE A 266 -17.04 -18.49 -12.57
N GLN A 267 -15.78 -18.89 -12.74
CA GLN A 267 -14.96 -18.60 -13.92
C GLN A 267 -15.63 -18.99 -15.24
N LYS A 268 -16.31 -20.16 -15.27
CA LYS A 268 -17.01 -20.65 -16.45
C LYS A 268 -18.11 -19.69 -16.93
N TYR A 269 -18.80 -19.02 -16.01
CA TYR A 269 -19.92 -18.12 -16.32
C TYR A 269 -19.48 -16.67 -16.48
N THR A 270 -18.29 -16.31 -16.03
CA THR A 270 -17.77 -14.94 -16.06
C THR A 270 -16.67 -14.79 -17.10
N VAL A 271 -15.44 -15.16 -16.75
CA VAL A 271 -14.26 -14.89 -17.58
C VAL A 271 -14.22 -15.74 -18.85
N SER A 272 -14.72 -16.98 -18.79
CA SER A 272 -14.77 -17.89 -19.95
C SER A 272 -15.98 -17.65 -20.87
N SER A 273 -16.88 -16.73 -20.54
CA SER A 273 -17.98 -16.36 -21.42
C SER A 273 -17.47 -15.68 -22.69
N GLU A 274 -18.11 -15.98 -23.85
CA GLU A 274 -17.66 -15.44 -25.14
C GLU A 274 -17.51 -13.91 -25.18
N PRO A 275 -18.45 -13.08 -24.65
CA PRO A 275 -18.28 -11.62 -24.69
C PRO A 275 -17.07 -11.14 -23.89
N VAL A 276 -16.79 -11.74 -22.73
CA VAL A 276 -15.64 -11.38 -21.90
C VAL A 276 -14.35 -11.89 -22.53
N ALA A 277 -14.35 -13.09 -23.07
CA ALA A 277 -13.20 -13.67 -23.77
C ALA A 277 -12.80 -12.81 -24.97
N LEU A 278 -13.75 -12.31 -25.78
CA LEU A 278 -13.47 -11.39 -26.88
C LEU A 278 -12.81 -10.08 -26.41
N ILE A 279 -13.27 -9.50 -25.32
CA ILE A 279 -12.63 -8.31 -24.73
C ILE A 279 -11.20 -8.62 -24.32
N ILE A 280 -10.96 -9.75 -23.67
CA ILE A 280 -9.62 -10.16 -23.23
C ILE A 280 -8.68 -10.34 -24.43
N GLU A 281 -9.14 -10.99 -25.49
CA GLU A 281 -8.31 -11.31 -26.67
C GLU A 281 -8.15 -10.11 -27.60
N GLU A 282 -9.23 -9.43 -27.95
CA GLU A 282 -9.21 -8.35 -28.96
C GLU A 282 -8.80 -7.00 -28.39
N VAL A 283 -9.26 -6.63 -27.20
CA VAL A 283 -8.95 -5.33 -26.60
C VAL A 283 -7.63 -5.38 -25.82
N PHE A 284 -7.49 -6.36 -24.95
CA PHE A 284 -6.30 -6.45 -24.08
C PHE A 284 -5.15 -7.25 -24.69
N LYS A 285 -5.39 -7.94 -25.83
CA LYS A 285 -4.38 -8.78 -26.50
C LYS A 285 -3.73 -9.80 -25.55
N LYS A 286 -4.53 -10.35 -24.63
CA LYS A 286 -4.10 -11.40 -23.67
C LYS A 286 -4.80 -12.72 -23.99
N LYS A 287 -4.24 -13.85 -23.55
CA LYS A 287 -4.88 -15.16 -23.70
C LYS A 287 -6.14 -15.28 -22.84
N ARG A 288 -7.13 -16.05 -23.29
CA ARG A 288 -8.39 -16.34 -22.53
C ARG A 288 -8.13 -16.84 -21.12
N SER A 289 -7.07 -17.56 -20.88
CA SER A 289 -6.66 -18.04 -19.56
C SER A 289 -6.16 -16.96 -18.60
N LEU A 290 -6.23 -15.67 -18.98
CA LEU A 290 -5.60 -14.54 -18.24
C LEU A 290 -4.11 -14.84 -17.98
N SER A 291 -3.39 -15.23 -19.02
CA SER A 291 -1.98 -15.63 -18.93
C SER A 291 -1.72 -16.83 -18.00
N GLY A 292 -2.67 -17.78 -17.93
CA GLY A 292 -2.56 -18.97 -17.10
C GLY A 292 -3.11 -18.83 -15.67
N ARG A 293 -3.59 -17.65 -15.29
CA ARG A 293 -4.09 -17.39 -13.92
C ARG A 293 -5.37 -18.16 -13.59
N LEU A 294 -6.26 -18.39 -14.56
CA LEU A 294 -7.50 -19.10 -14.28
C LEU A 294 -7.30 -20.54 -13.75
N PRO A 295 -6.49 -21.40 -14.40
CA PRO A 295 -6.15 -22.71 -13.84
C PRO A 295 -5.47 -22.61 -12.47
N LEU A 296 -4.53 -21.65 -12.33
CA LEU A 296 -3.85 -21.38 -11.07
C LEU A 296 -4.82 -21.07 -9.92
N TRP A 297 -5.83 -20.22 -10.17
CA TRP A 297 -6.81 -19.87 -9.15
C TRP A 297 -7.74 -21.03 -8.78
N GLN A 298 -8.13 -21.87 -9.75
CA GLN A 298 -8.91 -23.10 -9.47
C GLN A 298 -8.12 -24.03 -8.54
N LEU A 299 -6.85 -24.23 -8.86
CA LEU A 299 -5.96 -25.04 -8.05
C LEU A 299 -5.74 -24.39 -6.66
N GLY A 300 -5.52 -23.07 -6.61
CA GLY A 300 -5.38 -22.32 -5.37
C GLY A 300 -6.56 -22.49 -4.43
N VAL A 301 -7.78 -22.41 -4.95
CA VAL A 301 -9.00 -22.65 -4.16
C VAL A 301 -9.02 -24.08 -3.62
N ALA A 302 -8.67 -25.09 -4.42
CA ALA A 302 -8.62 -26.47 -3.97
C ALA A 302 -7.64 -26.69 -2.82
N ILE A 303 -6.49 -26.00 -2.87
CA ILE A 303 -5.45 -26.10 -1.81
C ILE A 303 -5.87 -25.38 -0.54
N VAL A 304 -6.36 -24.14 -0.62
CA VAL A 304 -6.79 -23.40 0.58
C VAL A 304 -7.91 -24.11 1.32
N MET A 305 -8.76 -24.88 0.61
CA MET A 305 -9.78 -25.69 1.25
C MET A 305 -9.24 -26.88 2.06
N LYS A 306 -7.98 -27.29 1.86
CA LYS A 306 -7.32 -28.31 2.71
C LYS A 306 -6.89 -27.74 4.08
N LYS A 307 -6.54 -26.44 4.14
CA LYS A 307 -6.12 -25.72 5.37
C LYS A 307 -6.85 -24.35 5.49
N PRO A 308 -8.18 -24.32 5.61
CA PRO A 308 -8.95 -23.09 5.41
C PRO A 308 -8.74 -22.02 6.49
N TRP A 309 -8.44 -22.43 7.74
CA TRP A 309 -8.45 -21.51 8.89
C TRP A 309 -7.16 -20.72 9.08
N PHE A 310 -6.00 -21.41 8.95
CA PHE A 310 -4.66 -20.84 9.20
C PHE A 310 -3.73 -20.93 7.99
N GLY A 311 -4.19 -21.45 6.86
CA GLY A 311 -3.35 -21.59 5.68
C GLY A 311 -2.09 -22.41 5.94
N VAL A 312 -0.97 -22.00 5.33
CA VAL A 312 0.34 -22.70 5.41
C VAL A 312 1.43 -21.91 6.15
N GLY A 313 1.14 -20.70 6.59
CA GLY A 313 2.11 -19.78 7.21
C GLY A 313 2.95 -19.03 6.19
N ALA A 314 3.80 -18.12 6.69
CA ALA A 314 4.77 -17.38 5.90
C ALA A 314 5.85 -18.30 5.35
N GLN A 315 6.02 -18.37 4.02
CA GLN A 315 6.95 -19.29 3.39
C GLN A 315 8.23 -18.60 2.91
N LEU A 316 9.41 -19.24 3.09
CA LEU A 316 10.70 -18.71 2.62
C LEU A 316 10.75 -18.54 1.11
N ASN A 317 10.28 -19.53 0.40
CA ASN A 317 10.05 -19.43 -1.04
C ASN A 317 8.59 -19.10 -1.28
N PRO A 318 8.28 -18.18 -2.20
CA PRO A 318 6.90 -17.74 -2.36
C PRO A 318 5.97 -18.93 -2.56
N GLY A 319 5.03 -18.98 -1.74
CA GLY A 319 3.97 -19.84 -1.31
C GLY A 319 3.32 -20.88 -2.19
N PHE A 320 3.65 -21.05 -3.43
CA PHE A 320 3.07 -22.11 -4.26
C PHE A 320 3.99 -23.32 -4.49
N ILE A 321 5.04 -23.48 -3.71
CA ILE A 321 5.93 -24.67 -3.79
C ILE A 321 5.14 -25.95 -3.53
N LEU A 322 4.25 -25.96 -2.53
CA LEU A 322 3.38 -27.12 -2.28
C LEU A 322 2.42 -27.44 -3.44
N MET A 323 2.10 -26.42 -4.26
CA MET A 323 1.33 -26.62 -5.48
C MET A 323 2.20 -27.17 -6.60
N ALA A 324 3.43 -26.70 -6.74
CA ALA A 324 4.36 -27.16 -7.76
C ALA A 324 4.66 -28.66 -7.61
N ASP A 325 4.92 -29.11 -6.38
CA ASP A 325 5.22 -30.51 -6.08
C ASP A 325 4.01 -31.43 -6.29
N GLU A 326 2.79 -30.98 -5.99
CA GLU A 326 1.57 -31.80 -6.15
C GLU A 326 1.02 -31.83 -7.58
N TYR A 327 1.31 -30.77 -8.40
CA TYR A 327 0.67 -30.57 -9.70
C TYR A 327 1.61 -30.28 -10.86
N ASP A 328 2.92 -30.45 -10.65
CA ASP A 328 3.97 -30.27 -11.68
C ASP A 328 3.98 -28.86 -12.34
N VAL A 329 3.64 -27.82 -11.57
CA VAL A 329 3.51 -26.43 -12.03
C VAL A 329 4.70 -25.59 -11.54
N TRP A 330 5.86 -25.75 -12.17
CA TRP A 330 7.12 -25.14 -11.77
C TRP A 330 7.22 -23.62 -11.93
N SER A 331 6.27 -22.95 -12.58
CA SER A 331 6.38 -21.55 -12.97
C SER A 331 5.64 -20.54 -12.08
N TRP A 332 4.95 -20.98 -11.04
CA TRP A 332 4.07 -20.12 -10.26
C TRP A 332 4.57 -19.92 -8.84
N TYR A 333 5.17 -18.77 -8.59
CA TYR A 333 5.70 -18.42 -7.26
C TYR A 333 4.65 -17.82 -6.31
N HIS A 334 3.50 -17.35 -6.82
CA HIS A 334 2.43 -16.75 -6.03
C HIS A 334 1.08 -16.78 -6.76
N ALA A 335 -0.01 -16.50 -6.02
CA ALA A 335 -1.38 -16.62 -6.54
C ALA A 335 -1.75 -15.59 -7.60
N HIS A 336 -0.99 -14.54 -7.83
CA HIS A 336 -1.41 -13.37 -8.62
C HIS A 336 -2.80 -12.84 -8.23
N ASN A 337 -3.15 -12.94 -6.96
CA ASN A 337 -4.37 -12.42 -6.36
C ASN A 337 -4.15 -12.28 -4.85
N GLU A 338 -4.33 -11.08 -4.32
CA GLU A 338 -4.01 -10.77 -2.93
C GLU A 338 -4.89 -11.53 -1.93
N LEU A 339 -6.20 -11.63 -2.20
CA LEU A 339 -7.11 -12.34 -1.30
C LEU A 339 -6.82 -13.84 -1.28
N LEU A 340 -6.57 -14.44 -2.45
CA LEU A 340 -6.24 -15.86 -2.54
C LEU A 340 -4.89 -16.16 -1.88
N GLN A 341 -3.88 -15.30 -2.09
CA GLN A 341 -2.57 -15.43 -1.44
C GLN A 341 -2.69 -15.30 0.09
N THR A 342 -3.49 -14.33 0.54
CA THR A 342 -3.76 -14.14 1.98
C THR A 342 -4.44 -15.37 2.58
N TRP A 343 -5.43 -15.93 1.87
CA TRP A 343 -6.10 -17.14 2.32
C TRP A 343 -5.16 -18.34 2.34
N TYR A 344 -4.30 -18.46 1.32
CA TYR A 344 -3.32 -19.52 1.22
C TYR A 344 -2.29 -19.46 2.36
N GLU A 345 -1.68 -18.31 2.61
CA GLU A 345 -0.64 -18.15 3.62
C GLU A 345 -1.19 -18.00 5.05
N GLY A 346 -2.21 -17.17 5.24
CA GLY A 346 -2.73 -16.79 6.56
C GLY A 346 -4.07 -17.39 6.94
N GLY A 347 -4.71 -18.13 6.02
CA GLY A 347 -6.03 -18.71 6.22
C GLY A 347 -7.15 -17.66 6.31
N LEU A 348 -8.33 -18.13 6.65
CA LEU A 348 -9.53 -17.29 6.82
C LEU A 348 -9.32 -16.26 7.95
N LEU A 349 -8.52 -16.57 8.98
CA LEU A 349 -8.21 -15.62 10.05
C LEU A 349 -7.59 -14.34 9.51
N MET A 350 -6.56 -14.45 8.67
CA MET A 350 -5.89 -13.29 8.10
C MET A 350 -6.80 -12.54 7.12
N VAL A 351 -7.60 -13.25 6.31
CA VAL A 351 -8.61 -12.63 5.42
C VAL A 351 -9.61 -11.80 6.21
N VAL A 352 -10.14 -12.32 7.31
CA VAL A 352 -11.08 -11.60 8.18
C VAL A 352 -10.43 -10.34 8.77
N LEU A 353 -9.20 -10.44 9.26
CA LEU A 353 -8.47 -9.28 9.80
C LEU A 353 -8.19 -8.22 8.72
N ALA A 354 -7.87 -8.63 7.50
CA ALA A 354 -7.71 -7.71 6.37
C ALA A 354 -9.04 -7.02 6.02
N VAL A 355 -10.14 -7.74 5.99
CA VAL A 355 -11.48 -7.14 5.78
C VAL A 355 -11.83 -6.18 6.91
N LEU A 356 -11.55 -6.53 8.17
CA LEU A 356 -11.75 -5.61 9.32
C LEU A 356 -10.90 -4.34 9.20
N MET A 357 -9.68 -4.43 8.68
CA MET A 357 -8.85 -3.25 8.37
C MET A 357 -9.56 -2.35 7.32
N LEU A 358 -10.16 -2.94 6.28
CA LEU A 358 -10.93 -2.18 5.28
C LEU A 358 -12.22 -1.58 5.87
N VAL A 359 -12.90 -2.30 6.76
CA VAL A 359 -14.08 -1.80 7.51
C VAL A 359 -13.68 -0.61 8.38
N TYR A 360 -12.56 -0.70 9.10
CA TYR A 360 -12.03 0.41 9.88
C TYR A 360 -11.68 1.62 8.97
N THR A 361 -11.09 1.38 7.81
CA THR A 361 -10.80 2.42 6.82
C THR A 361 -12.08 3.12 6.35
N ALA A 362 -13.13 2.35 6.07
CA ALA A 362 -14.44 2.89 5.68
C ALA A 362 -15.03 3.77 6.81
N TRP A 363 -14.96 3.27 8.04
CA TRP A 363 -15.39 4.02 9.21
C TRP A 363 -14.65 5.36 9.34
N ARG A 364 -13.31 5.37 9.18
CA ARG A 364 -12.50 6.59 9.22
C ARG A 364 -12.91 7.60 8.14
N PHE A 365 -13.16 7.16 6.92
CA PHE A 365 -13.57 8.05 5.82
C PHE A 365 -14.97 8.65 5.97
N ARG A 366 -15.89 8.03 6.74
CA ARG A 366 -17.19 8.62 7.06
C ARG A 366 -17.08 9.90 7.86
N TYR A 367 -16.03 10.02 8.66
CA TYR A 367 -15.78 11.18 9.52
C TYR A 367 -14.78 12.19 8.93
N CYS A 368 -14.37 12.00 7.68
CA CYS A 368 -13.50 12.94 6.99
C CYS A 368 -14.26 14.22 6.65
N LYS A 369 -13.80 15.37 7.13
CA LYS A 369 -14.44 16.67 6.85
C LYS A 369 -14.38 17.08 5.38
N ASP A 370 -13.30 16.72 4.69
CA ASP A 370 -13.14 16.97 3.25
C ASP A 370 -13.67 15.77 2.44
N GLU A 371 -14.95 15.85 2.06
CA GLU A 371 -15.60 14.80 1.25
C GLU A 371 -14.89 14.58 -0.10
N LYS A 372 -14.26 15.62 -0.67
CA LYS A 372 -13.53 15.51 -1.95
C LYS A 372 -12.23 14.72 -1.75
N LEU A 373 -11.54 14.96 -0.63
CA LEU A 373 -10.36 14.19 -0.26
C LEU A 373 -10.73 12.73 0.04
N ALA A 374 -11.77 12.51 0.87
CA ALA A 374 -12.27 11.17 1.17
C ALA A 374 -12.71 10.43 -0.10
N GLY A 375 -13.41 11.10 -1.01
CA GLY A 375 -13.82 10.53 -2.30
C GLY A 375 -12.63 10.12 -3.16
N LEU A 376 -11.59 10.95 -3.21
CA LEU A 376 -10.37 10.63 -3.94
C LEU A 376 -9.62 9.44 -3.31
N CYS A 377 -9.50 9.39 -1.98
CA CYS A 377 -8.91 8.25 -1.28
C CYS A 377 -9.70 6.96 -1.50
N LYS A 378 -11.05 7.01 -1.44
CA LYS A 378 -11.91 5.86 -1.75
C LYS A 378 -11.70 5.35 -3.17
N MET A 379 -11.60 6.26 -4.14
CA MET A 379 -11.36 5.89 -5.54
C MET A 379 -9.99 5.23 -5.73
N MET A 380 -8.95 5.82 -5.14
CA MET A 380 -7.60 5.24 -5.21
C MET A 380 -7.54 3.85 -4.57
N LEU A 381 -8.15 3.67 -3.39
CA LEU A 381 -8.23 2.36 -2.74
C LEU A 381 -9.01 1.34 -3.57
N PHE A 382 -10.10 1.76 -4.21
CA PHE A 382 -10.82 0.88 -5.14
C PHE A 382 -9.93 0.42 -6.29
N VAL A 383 -9.15 1.33 -6.87
CA VAL A 383 -8.17 0.99 -7.93
C VAL A 383 -7.14 -0.02 -7.41
N PHE A 384 -6.57 0.19 -6.21
CA PHE A 384 -5.59 -0.75 -5.65
C PHE A 384 -6.21 -2.11 -5.35
N LEU A 385 -7.39 -2.17 -4.75
CA LEU A 385 -8.11 -3.42 -4.51
C LEU A 385 -8.45 -4.14 -5.83
N PHE A 386 -8.82 -3.39 -6.88
CA PHE A 386 -9.07 -3.95 -8.20
C PHE A 386 -7.78 -4.54 -8.80
N MET A 387 -6.66 -3.84 -8.72
CA MET A 387 -5.37 -4.36 -9.18
C MET A 387 -4.98 -5.65 -8.45
N GLN A 388 -5.25 -5.72 -7.15
CA GLN A 388 -5.00 -6.89 -6.30
C GLN A 388 -5.85 -8.13 -6.64
N LEU A 389 -6.94 -7.98 -7.40
CA LEU A 389 -7.69 -9.14 -7.93
C LEU A 389 -6.90 -9.93 -8.98
N SER A 390 -5.94 -9.32 -9.63
CA SER A 390 -5.18 -9.95 -10.73
C SER A 390 -3.69 -9.99 -10.51
N ASP A 391 -3.20 -9.41 -9.41
CA ASP A 391 -1.80 -9.45 -9.01
C ASP A 391 -1.66 -9.20 -7.49
N ASN A 392 -0.48 -9.51 -6.93
CA ASN A 392 -0.17 -9.25 -5.53
C ASN A 392 1.33 -8.99 -5.34
N MET A 393 1.69 -8.47 -4.18
CA MET A 393 3.07 -8.39 -3.73
C MET A 393 3.35 -9.57 -2.78
N PRO A 394 3.90 -10.69 -3.28
CA PRO A 394 3.97 -11.95 -2.53
C PRO A 394 4.78 -11.87 -1.23
N TYR A 395 5.58 -10.81 -1.09
CA TYR A 395 6.41 -10.61 0.09
C TYR A 395 5.82 -9.63 1.11
N TYR A 396 4.82 -8.82 0.71
CA TYR A 396 4.30 -7.74 1.55
C TYR A 396 2.78 -7.67 1.42
N LEU A 397 2.12 -8.71 1.97
CA LEU A 397 0.66 -8.84 1.86
C LEU A 397 -0.05 -7.60 2.41
N TRP A 398 -1.00 -7.11 1.65
CA TRP A 398 -1.82 -5.93 1.95
C TRP A 398 -1.05 -4.60 2.08
N TYR A 399 0.26 -4.60 1.84
CA TYR A 399 1.09 -3.41 2.03
C TYR A 399 0.56 -2.20 1.24
N MET A 400 0.34 -2.36 -0.05
CA MET A 400 -0.09 -1.28 -0.94
C MET A 400 -1.41 -0.64 -0.47
N THR A 401 -2.41 -1.48 -0.24
CA THR A 401 -3.73 -1.03 0.24
C THR A 401 -3.61 -0.40 1.62
N ALA A 402 -2.86 -1.01 2.54
CA ALA A 402 -2.66 -0.47 3.87
C ALA A 402 -1.94 0.88 3.85
N TYR A 403 -0.92 1.04 3.01
CA TYR A 403 -0.15 2.28 2.92
C TYR A 403 -0.98 3.44 2.34
N VAL A 404 -1.73 3.18 1.26
CA VAL A 404 -2.65 4.17 0.66
C VAL A 404 -3.76 4.53 1.64
N ALA A 405 -4.38 3.53 2.29
CA ALA A 405 -5.42 3.74 3.28
C ALA A 405 -4.92 4.49 4.52
N HIS A 406 -3.75 4.11 5.03
CA HIS A 406 -3.11 4.76 6.18
C HIS A 406 -2.83 6.24 5.90
N THR A 407 -2.17 6.53 4.79
CA THR A 407 -1.89 7.90 4.37
C THR A 407 -3.19 8.68 4.18
N GLY A 408 -4.17 8.13 3.48
CA GLY A 408 -5.48 8.76 3.27
C GLY A 408 -6.20 9.08 4.58
N VAL A 409 -6.21 8.15 5.53
CA VAL A 409 -6.82 8.33 6.85
C VAL A 409 -6.11 9.42 7.66
N LEU A 410 -4.78 9.47 7.64
CA LEU A 410 -4.00 10.51 8.32
C LEU A 410 -4.23 11.90 7.71
N LEU A 411 -4.41 11.98 6.39
CA LEU A 411 -4.73 13.23 5.69
C LEU A 411 -6.14 13.72 6.02
N CYS A 412 -7.10 12.81 6.15
CA CYS A 412 -8.47 13.12 6.57
C CYS A 412 -8.55 13.61 8.04
N GLY A 413 -7.57 13.26 8.86
CA GLY A 413 -7.54 13.60 10.29
C GLY A 413 -8.45 12.73 11.14
N ARG A 414 -8.52 13.05 12.42
CA ARG A 414 -9.36 12.32 13.37
C ARG A 414 -10.83 12.63 13.20
N PRO A 415 -11.70 11.64 13.47
CA PRO A 415 -13.09 11.94 13.75
C PRO A 415 -13.16 12.89 14.94
N GLU A 416 -13.78 14.04 14.78
CA GLU A 416 -14.19 14.83 15.94
C GLU A 416 -15.32 14.07 16.64
N LEU A 417 -15.22 13.96 17.94
CA LEU A 417 -16.32 13.43 18.74
C LEU A 417 -17.58 14.24 18.43
N ALA A 418 -18.71 13.55 18.24
CA ALA A 418 -19.97 14.22 18.06
C ALA A 418 -20.19 15.19 19.24
N PRO A 419 -20.81 16.37 19.02
CA PRO A 419 -20.97 17.39 20.08
C PRO A 419 -21.47 16.82 21.42
N LYS A 420 -22.40 15.87 21.38
CA LYS A 420 -22.90 15.16 22.57
C LYS A 420 -21.86 14.29 23.30
N GLN A 421 -20.90 13.74 22.58
CA GLN A 421 -19.81 12.96 23.21
C GLN A 421 -18.75 13.89 23.80
N LYS A 422 -18.55 15.06 23.21
CA LYS A 422 -17.67 16.10 23.71
C LYS A 422 -18.20 16.69 25.00
N GLU A 423 -19.49 17.00 25.05
CA GLU A 423 -20.20 17.43 26.26
C GLU A 423 -20.16 16.37 27.37
N ALA A 424 -20.33 15.09 27.02
CA ALA A 424 -20.24 13.99 27.99
C ALA A 424 -18.81 13.76 28.52
N GLU A 425 -17.77 13.90 27.67
CA GLU A 425 -16.37 13.82 28.13
C GLU A 425 -15.99 15.07 28.97
N GLU A 426 -16.45 16.25 28.61
CA GLU A 426 -16.24 17.48 29.41
C GLU A 426 -16.91 17.38 30.78
N HIS A 427 -18.14 16.85 30.84
CA HIS A 427 -18.86 16.65 32.09
C HIS A 427 -18.24 15.56 32.99
N LEU A 428 -17.70 14.49 32.40
CA LEU A 428 -16.91 13.47 33.10
C LEU A 428 -15.60 14.05 33.66
N ALA A 429 -14.88 14.83 32.83
CA ALA A 429 -13.64 15.48 33.27
C ALA A 429 -13.84 16.57 34.32
N GLU A 430 -15.02 17.19 34.36
CA GLU A 430 -15.42 18.14 35.40
C GLU A 430 -15.74 17.40 36.72
N LYS A 431 -16.49 16.31 36.65
CA LYS A 431 -16.81 15.45 37.79
C LYS A 431 -15.56 14.80 38.41
N ASP A 432 -14.57 14.38 37.59
CA ASP A 432 -13.29 13.86 38.09
C ASP A 432 -12.45 14.97 38.77
N ARG A 433 -12.54 16.22 38.31
CA ARG A 433 -11.90 17.36 38.97
C ARG A 433 -12.51 17.69 40.33
N ASP A 434 -13.83 17.65 40.42
CA ASP A 434 -14.55 17.89 41.66
C ASP A 434 -14.26 16.81 42.70
N LEU A 435 -14.24 15.54 42.29
CA LEU A 435 -13.85 14.41 43.17
C LEU A 435 -12.41 14.53 43.69
N LEU A 436 -11.47 14.99 42.83
CA LEU A 436 -10.08 15.23 43.24
C LEU A 436 -9.90 16.46 44.13
N ALA A 437 -10.81 17.44 44.07
CA ALA A 437 -10.82 18.60 44.95
C ALA A 437 -11.36 18.21 46.34
N GLU A 438 -12.45 17.44 46.42
CA GLU A 438 -12.99 16.91 47.69
C GLU A 438 -11.99 16.02 48.46
N GLN A 439 -11.18 15.21 47.74
CA GLN A 439 -10.13 14.37 48.37
C GLN A 439 -8.92 15.16 48.90
N LYS A 440 -8.78 16.43 48.58
CA LYS A 440 -7.71 17.30 49.12
C LYS A 440 -8.09 18.10 50.32
N ASP A 441 -9.38 18.21 50.60
CA ASP A 441 -9.93 18.95 51.73
C ASP A 441 -10.25 18.03 52.94
N GLU A 442 -10.07 16.70 52.80
CA GLU A 442 -10.01 15.71 53.86
C GLU A 442 -8.55 15.41 54.27
#